data_fcbb98081f082356d22078e1180d7dbf
#
_entry.id   fcbb98081f082356d22078e1180d7dbf
#
_cell.length_a   1.000
_cell.length_b   1.000
_cell.length_c   1.000
_cell.angle_alpha   90.00
_cell.angle_beta   90.00
_cell.angle_gamma   90.00
#
_symmetry.space_group_name_H-M   'P 1'
#
loop_
_entity.id
_entity.type
_entity.pdbx_description
1 polymer ?
#
loop_
_entity_poly.entity_id
_entity_poly.type
_entity_poly.pdbx_seq_one_letter_code
_entity_poly.pdbx_strand_id
1 'polypeptide(L)'
;MAQPQSTYFTYATVHGPITIRATKRGVAEIVFDQAKLEGTCAATDITNTAATQIQEYLAGKRRAFDVPMDAAGTAFQQTVWTEVCAVPYGETRTAAEIAEALDKPGSHRSVGTAIRQNKLAPIVPTHRIPVANATGKQAKILRALLALEQRYK
;
A
#
# COMPACT_ATOMS: atom_id res chain seq x y z
N MET A 1 28.23 -8.94 0.81
CA MET A 1 27.06 -9.05 1.67
C MET A 1 25.86 -9.50 0.87
N ALA A 2 25.19 -10.53 1.36
CA ALA A 2 23.99 -11.01 0.69
C ALA A 2 22.89 -9.97 0.80
N GLN A 3 22.26 -9.62 -0.32
CA GLN A 3 21.07 -8.81 -0.33
C GLN A 3 19.92 -9.59 0.33
N PRO A 4 18.98 -8.94 1.00
CA PRO A 4 17.80 -9.63 1.51
C PRO A 4 17.14 -10.35 0.34
N GLN A 5 16.98 -11.66 0.47
CA GLN A 5 16.29 -12.43 -0.57
C GLN A 5 14.82 -12.08 -0.55
N SER A 6 14.29 -11.78 -1.72
CA SER A 6 12.87 -11.57 -1.88
C SER A 6 12.30 -12.58 -2.87
N THR A 7 11.01 -12.83 -2.72
CA THR A 7 10.23 -13.63 -3.66
C THR A 7 9.06 -12.80 -4.11
N TYR A 8 8.55 -13.10 -5.30
CA TYR A 8 7.34 -12.47 -5.78
C TYR A 8 6.46 -13.52 -6.47
N PHE A 9 5.16 -13.27 -6.47
CA PHE A 9 4.22 -14.16 -7.16
C PHE A 9 3.01 -13.35 -7.62
N THR A 10 2.47 -13.72 -8.78
CA THR A 10 1.30 -13.08 -9.36
C THR A 10 0.06 -13.91 -9.05
N TYR A 11 -0.98 -13.26 -8.53
CA TYR A 11 -2.24 -13.88 -8.17
C TYR A 11 -3.36 -13.30 -9.03
N ALA A 12 -4.31 -14.14 -9.41
CA ALA A 12 -5.52 -13.68 -10.11
C ALA A 12 -6.54 -13.20 -9.08
N THR A 13 -7.15 -12.05 -9.34
CA THR A 13 -8.27 -11.55 -8.55
C THR A 13 -9.43 -11.19 -9.47
N VAL A 14 -10.61 -10.96 -8.89
CA VAL A 14 -11.77 -10.53 -9.69
C VAL A 14 -11.57 -9.15 -10.33
N HIS A 15 -10.58 -8.40 -9.88
CA HIS A 15 -10.24 -7.09 -10.43
C HIS A 15 -8.97 -7.11 -11.29
N GLY A 16 -8.50 -8.30 -11.67
CA GLY A 16 -7.30 -8.46 -12.47
C GLY A 16 -6.13 -9.02 -11.64
N PRO A 17 -4.96 -9.21 -12.26
CA PRO A 17 -3.82 -9.78 -11.56
C PRO A 17 -3.20 -8.80 -10.57
N ILE A 18 -2.66 -9.35 -9.48
CA ILE A 18 -1.79 -8.61 -8.56
C ILE A 18 -0.50 -9.38 -8.39
N THR A 19 0.61 -8.67 -8.27
CA THR A 19 1.92 -9.26 -8.00
C THR A 19 2.40 -8.75 -6.65
N ILE A 20 2.79 -9.67 -5.78
CA ILE A 20 3.21 -9.36 -4.41
C ILE A 20 4.64 -9.83 -4.23
N ARG A 21 5.51 -8.93 -3.79
CA ARG A 21 6.88 -9.25 -3.42
C ARG A 21 7.02 -9.21 -1.91
N ALA A 22 7.72 -10.19 -1.37
CA ALA A 22 7.96 -10.27 0.07
C ALA A 22 9.38 -10.68 0.37
N THR A 23 9.86 -10.23 1.52
CA THR A 23 11.10 -10.69 2.13
C THR A 23 10.74 -11.59 3.30
N LYS A 24 11.74 -12.08 4.03
CA LYS A 24 11.49 -12.83 5.27
C LYS A 24 10.78 -12.00 6.34
N ARG A 25 10.88 -10.67 6.25
CA ARG A 25 10.29 -9.74 7.22
C ARG A 25 8.83 -9.42 6.93
N GLY A 26 8.43 -9.51 5.67
CA GLY A 26 7.06 -9.21 5.30
C GLY A 26 6.91 -8.76 3.87
N VAL A 27 5.74 -8.25 3.56
CA VAL A 27 5.39 -7.75 2.22
C VAL A 27 6.18 -6.48 1.93
N ALA A 28 6.84 -6.45 0.78
CA ALA A 28 7.73 -5.36 0.40
C ALA A 28 7.20 -4.53 -0.77
N GLU A 29 6.35 -5.11 -1.61
CA GLU A 29 5.79 -4.40 -2.77
C GLU A 29 4.52 -5.08 -3.26
N ILE A 30 3.54 -4.29 -3.68
CA ILE A 30 2.29 -4.75 -4.29
C ILE A 30 2.10 -3.99 -5.60
N VAL A 31 1.92 -4.72 -6.69
CA VAL A 31 1.64 -4.14 -8.01
C VAL A 31 0.31 -4.70 -8.49
N PHE A 32 -0.61 -3.82 -8.88
CA PHE A 32 -1.93 -4.22 -9.41
C PHE A 32 -1.82 -4.53 -10.90
N ASP A 33 -0.95 -5.48 -11.22
CA ASP A 33 -0.71 -5.97 -12.58
C ASP A 33 0.15 -7.22 -12.46
N GLN A 34 0.30 -7.93 -13.57
CA GLN A 34 1.33 -8.95 -13.69
C GLN A 34 2.68 -8.24 -13.89
N ALA A 35 3.65 -8.56 -13.04
CA ALA A 35 4.95 -7.90 -13.09
C ALA A 35 6.05 -8.87 -12.69
N LYS A 36 7.23 -8.67 -13.27
CA LYS A 36 8.45 -9.33 -12.85
C LYS A 36 9.14 -8.37 -11.87
N LEU A 37 9.22 -8.79 -10.63
CA LEU A 37 9.81 -7.97 -9.57
C LEU A 37 11.18 -8.53 -9.17
N GLU A 38 11.84 -7.85 -8.25
CA GLU A 38 13.14 -8.28 -7.74
C GLU A 38 13.01 -9.58 -6.96
N GLY A 39 13.91 -10.52 -7.20
CA GLY A 39 13.96 -11.78 -6.46
C GLY A 39 13.53 -12.98 -7.28
N THR A 40 13.15 -14.04 -6.60
CA THR A 40 12.76 -15.31 -7.21
C THR A 40 11.25 -15.38 -7.35
N CYS A 41 10.76 -15.83 -8.50
CA CYS A 41 9.33 -16.06 -8.72
C CYS A 41 8.92 -17.32 -7.96
N ALA A 42 8.37 -17.13 -6.77
CA ALA A 42 7.90 -18.22 -5.92
C ALA A 42 6.93 -17.71 -4.88
N ALA A 43 5.83 -18.43 -4.69
CA ALA A 43 4.88 -18.11 -3.62
C ALA A 43 5.45 -18.55 -2.27
N THR A 44 5.16 -17.75 -1.24
CA THR A 44 5.54 -18.06 0.14
C THR A 44 4.31 -17.88 1.03
N ASP A 45 4.41 -18.29 2.30
CA ASP A 45 3.32 -18.09 3.25
C ASP A 45 2.95 -16.60 3.35
N ILE A 46 3.95 -15.72 3.34
CA ILE A 46 3.70 -14.28 3.43
C ILE A 46 2.97 -13.77 2.19
N THR A 47 3.43 -14.13 0.97
CA THR A 47 2.75 -13.68 -0.25
C THR A 47 1.34 -14.27 -0.36
N ASN A 48 1.17 -15.53 0.04
CA ASN A 48 -0.15 -16.19 0.03
C ASN A 48 -1.11 -15.50 1.02
N THR A 49 -0.66 -15.20 2.22
CA THR A 49 -1.47 -14.52 3.23
C THR A 49 -1.86 -13.12 2.76
N ALA A 50 -0.91 -12.38 2.21
CA ALA A 50 -1.18 -11.06 1.67
C ALA A 50 -2.20 -11.10 0.54
N ALA A 51 -2.07 -12.07 -0.38
CA ALA A 51 -3.01 -12.24 -1.48
C ALA A 51 -4.42 -12.54 -0.97
N THR A 52 -4.54 -13.42 0.01
CA THR A 52 -5.83 -13.76 0.62
C THR A 52 -6.47 -12.54 1.25
N GLN A 53 -5.71 -11.77 2.03
CA GLN A 53 -6.23 -10.59 2.70
C GLN A 53 -6.62 -9.50 1.71
N ILE A 54 -5.85 -9.31 0.64
CA ILE A 54 -6.19 -8.35 -0.40
C ILE A 54 -7.47 -8.76 -1.12
N GLN A 55 -7.63 -10.05 -1.44
CA GLN A 55 -8.86 -10.55 -2.06
C GLN A 55 -10.07 -10.34 -1.17
N GLU A 56 -9.95 -10.61 0.12
CA GLU A 56 -11.01 -10.35 1.09
C GLU A 56 -11.35 -8.86 1.18
N TYR A 57 -10.32 -8.01 1.17
CA TYR A 57 -10.49 -6.57 1.17
C TYR A 57 -11.23 -6.11 -0.10
N LEU A 58 -10.83 -6.59 -1.26
CA LEU A 58 -11.47 -6.23 -2.53
C LEU A 58 -12.92 -6.71 -2.60
N ALA A 59 -13.26 -7.77 -1.89
CA ALA A 59 -14.62 -8.28 -1.81
C ALA A 59 -15.49 -7.57 -0.76
N GLY A 60 -14.93 -6.60 -0.04
CA GLY A 60 -15.63 -5.88 1.02
C GLY A 60 -15.75 -6.66 2.32
N LYS A 61 -14.98 -7.76 2.47
CA LYS A 61 -15.07 -8.66 3.63
C LYS A 61 -13.99 -8.39 4.67
N ARG A 62 -13.03 -7.52 4.37
CA ARG A 62 -11.92 -7.20 5.28
C ARG A 62 -11.66 -5.71 5.23
N ARG A 63 -11.43 -5.12 6.40
CA ARG A 63 -11.17 -3.68 6.54
C ARG A 63 -9.75 -3.37 7.02
N ALA A 64 -9.04 -4.35 7.56
CA ALA A 64 -7.71 -4.17 8.11
C ALA A 64 -6.81 -5.33 7.70
N PHE A 65 -5.52 -5.08 7.64
CA PHE A 65 -4.50 -6.07 7.29
C PHE A 65 -3.65 -6.38 8.51
N ASP A 66 -3.32 -7.65 8.71
CA ASP A 66 -2.41 -8.07 9.78
C ASP A 66 -1.17 -8.80 9.28
N VAL A 67 -1.01 -8.89 7.96
CA VAL A 67 0.19 -9.46 7.37
C VAL A 67 1.39 -8.56 7.66
N PRO A 68 2.56 -9.13 8.00
CA PRO A 68 3.73 -8.29 8.26
C PRO A 68 4.20 -7.57 7.00
N MET A 69 4.77 -6.37 7.17
CA MET A 69 5.28 -5.54 6.10
C MET A 69 6.79 -5.32 6.26
N ASP A 70 7.47 -5.24 5.13
CA ASP A 70 8.87 -4.83 5.07
C ASP A 70 8.98 -3.65 4.10
N ALA A 71 8.49 -2.50 4.54
CA ALA A 71 8.48 -1.29 3.73
C ALA A 71 9.89 -0.66 3.72
N ALA A 72 10.49 -0.60 2.54
CA ALA A 72 11.78 0.06 2.36
C ALA A 72 11.58 1.56 2.20
N GLY A 73 12.29 2.34 2.99
CA GLY A 73 12.20 3.79 2.90
C GLY A 73 13.00 4.48 3.99
N THR A 74 13.12 5.81 3.87
CA THR A 74 13.80 6.64 4.85
C THR A 74 13.03 6.67 6.17
N ALA A 75 13.67 7.15 7.24
CA ALA A 75 12.99 7.31 8.53
C ALA A 75 11.77 8.23 8.41
N PHE A 76 11.87 9.29 7.62
CA PHE A 76 10.76 10.20 7.39
C PHE A 76 9.60 9.50 6.66
N GLN A 77 9.91 8.75 5.59
CA GLN A 77 8.90 7.99 4.87
C GLN A 77 8.19 7.00 5.78
N GLN A 78 8.93 6.26 6.60
CA GLN A 78 8.35 5.31 7.55
C GLN A 78 7.39 6.00 8.52
N THR A 79 7.77 7.17 9.01
CA THR A 79 6.94 7.97 9.91
C THR A 79 5.65 8.40 9.22
N VAL A 80 5.74 8.88 7.97
CA VAL A 80 4.57 9.28 7.19
C VAL A 80 3.64 8.09 6.96
N TRP A 81 4.19 6.95 6.55
CA TRP A 81 3.38 5.76 6.27
C TRP A 81 2.69 5.21 7.51
N THR A 82 3.34 5.29 8.67
CA THR A 82 2.73 4.90 9.94
C THR A 82 1.52 5.77 10.26
N GLU A 83 1.65 7.09 10.04
CA GLU A 83 0.53 8.00 10.26
C GLU A 83 -0.61 7.75 9.27
N VAL A 84 -0.28 7.45 8.01
CA VAL A 84 -1.29 7.10 7.00
C VAL A 84 -2.06 5.84 7.42
N CYS A 85 -1.37 4.86 8.00
CA CYS A 85 -2.02 3.64 8.49
C CYS A 85 -3.04 3.90 9.60
N ALA A 86 -2.93 5.03 10.30
CA ALA A 86 -3.88 5.42 11.34
C ALA A 86 -5.17 6.02 10.81
N VAL A 87 -5.25 6.35 9.52
CA VAL A 87 -6.48 6.85 8.91
C VAL A 87 -7.51 5.73 8.84
N PRO A 88 -8.71 5.92 9.41
CA PRO A 88 -9.71 4.85 9.45
C PRO A 88 -10.24 4.47 8.07
N TYR A 89 -10.71 3.24 7.97
CA TYR A 89 -11.32 2.70 6.77
C TYR A 89 -12.48 3.61 6.29
N GLY A 90 -12.49 3.91 5.01
CA GLY A 90 -13.54 4.73 4.40
C GLY A 90 -13.44 6.22 4.65
N GLU A 91 -12.44 6.66 5.43
CA GLU A 91 -12.20 8.07 5.69
C GLU A 91 -11.03 8.59 4.87
N THR A 92 -10.91 9.90 4.79
CA THR A 92 -9.82 10.55 4.08
C THR A 92 -9.16 11.61 4.94
N ARG A 93 -7.91 11.90 4.63
CA ARG A 93 -7.15 13.01 5.22
C ARG A 93 -6.37 13.68 4.11
N THR A 94 -6.01 14.93 4.31
CA THR A 94 -5.12 15.64 3.39
C THR A 94 -3.66 15.46 3.81
N ALA A 95 -2.73 15.70 2.88
CA ALA A 95 -1.30 15.69 3.21
C ALA A 95 -0.98 16.72 4.29
N ALA A 96 -1.67 17.86 4.29
CA ALA A 96 -1.50 18.88 5.32
C ALA A 96 -1.94 18.37 6.70
N GLU A 97 -3.04 17.64 6.76
CA GLU A 97 -3.51 17.03 8.03
C GLU A 97 -2.53 15.99 8.54
N ILE A 98 -1.93 15.19 7.65
CA ILE A 98 -0.88 14.24 8.04
C ILE A 98 0.34 14.98 8.60
N ALA A 99 0.76 16.06 7.92
CA ALA A 99 1.89 16.88 8.39
C ALA A 99 1.62 17.47 9.78
N GLU A 100 0.42 17.96 10.03
CA GLU A 100 0.02 18.48 11.35
C GLU A 100 0.07 17.38 12.42
N ALA A 101 -0.42 16.19 12.10
CA ALA A 101 -0.39 15.06 13.03
C ALA A 101 1.04 14.64 13.40
N LEU A 102 2.01 14.92 12.52
CA LEU A 102 3.42 14.66 12.76
C LEU A 102 4.15 15.84 13.42
N ASP A 103 3.42 16.88 13.83
CA ASP A 103 4.00 18.11 14.39
C ASP A 103 4.98 18.80 13.42
N LYS A 104 4.69 18.69 12.12
CA LYS A 104 5.51 19.30 11.07
C LYS A 104 4.63 20.09 10.10
N PRO A 105 3.85 21.07 10.60
CA PRO A 105 3.03 21.90 9.71
C PRO A 105 3.93 22.60 8.70
N GLY A 106 3.47 22.70 7.47
CA GLY A 106 4.28 23.24 6.38
C GLY A 106 5.09 22.20 5.62
N SER A 107 5.16 20.96 6.11
CA SER A 107 5.88 19.87 5.44
C SER A 107 4.99 19.08 4.48
N HIS A 108 3.84 19.61 4.09
CA HIS A 108 2.88 18.87 3.29
C HIS A 108 3.43 18.40 1.94
N ARG A 109 4.39 19.13 1.35
CA ARG A 109 5.01 18.69 0.09
C ARG A 109 5.88 17.46 0.28
N SER A 110 6.69 17.44 1.34
CA SER A 110 7.53 16.27 1.68
C SER A 110 6.67 15.08 2.04
N VAL A 111 5.58 15.32 2.78
CA VAL A 111 4.60 14.29 3.11
C VAL A 111 3.97 13.73 1.83
N GLY A 112 3.54 14.59 0.92
CA GLY A 112 2.96 14.18 -0.36
C GLY A 112 3.92 13.34 -1.18
N THR A 113 5.20 13.69 -1.21
CA THR A 113 6.22 12.92 -1.90
C THR A 113 6.39 11.53 -1.28
N ALA A 114 6.45 11.45 0.06
CA ALA A 114 6.54 10.18 0.76
C ALA A 114 5.31 9.29 0.47
N ILE A 115 4.12 9.88 0.44
CA ILE A 115 2.89 9.17 0.12
C ILE A 115 2.95 8.56 -1.29
N ARG A 116 3.43 9.33 -2.27
CA ARG A 116 3.53 8.83 -3.65
C ARG A 116 4.56 7.70 -3.81
N GLN A 117 5.51 7.59 -2.92
CA GLN A 117 6.54 6.56 -2.98
C GLN A 117 6.13 5.26 -2.29
N ASN A 118 4.95 5.20 -1.72
CA ASN A 118 4.42 3.97 -1.14
C ASN A 118 4.21 2.90 -2.21
N LYS A 119 4.69 1.70 -1.95
CA LYS A 119 4.54 0.54 -2.83
C LYS A 119 3.65 -0.54 -2.22
N LEU A 120 2.94 -0.24 -1.13
CA LEU A 120 2.23 -1.24 -0.34
C LEU A 120 0.71 -0.97 -0.23
N ALA A 121 0.15 -0.14 -1.12
CA ALA A 121 -1.30 0.02 -1.13
C ALA A 121 -1.98 -1.31 -1.49
N PRO A 122 -3.06 -1.72 -0.87
CA PRO A 122 -3.85 -1.01 0.14
C PRO A 122 -3.44 -1.24 1.59
N ILE A 123 -2.37 -1.99 1.85
CA ILE A 123 -1.92 -2.27 3.23
C ILE A 123 -1.51 -0.97 3.91
N VAL A 124 -0.66 -0.16 3.25
CA VAL A 124 -0.43 1.23 3.64
C VAL A 124 -1.43 2.05 2.82
N PRO A 125 -2.49 2.58 3.44
CA PRO A 125 -3.66 3.06 2.69
C PRO A 125 -3.51 4.48 2.15
N THR A 126 -2.57 4.68 1.24
CA THR A 126 -2.36 6.00 0.63
C THR A 126 -3.54 6.46 -0.23
N HIS A 127 -4.45 5.53 -0.60
CA HIS A 127 -5.71 5.90 -1.25
C HIS A 127 -6.61 6.74 -0.36
N ARG A 128 -6.38 6.75 0.97
CA ARG A 128 -7.13 7.57 1.93
C ARG A 128 -6.58 8.99 2.01
N ILE A 129 -5.51 9.29 1.26
CA ILE A 129 -4.96 10.65 1.14
C ILE A 129 -5.09 11.05 -0.34
N PRO A 130 -6.30 11.42 -0.80
CA PRO A 130 -6.52 11.72 -2.21
C PRO A 130 -5.77 12.97 -2.63
N VAL A 131 -5.23 12.93 -3.84
CA VAL A 131 -4.50 14.05 -4.45
C VAL A 131 -5.33 14.56 -5.62
N ALA A 132 -5.68 15.85 -5.58
CA ALA A 132 -6.41 16.49 -6.66
C ALA A 132 -5.57 16.47 -7.94
N ASN A 133 -6.22 16.22 -9.07
CA ASN A 133 -5.59 16.25 -10.40
C ASN A 133 -4.50 15.19 -10.61
N ALA A 134 -4.42 14.18 -9.75
CA ALA A 134 -3.48 13.07 -9.95
C ALA A 134 -3.90 12.27 -11.19
N THR A 135 -2.91 11.92 -12.02
CA THR A 135 -3.13 11.17 -13.26
C THR A 135 -2.28 9.91 -13.28
N GLY A 136 -2.55 9.04 -14.22
CA GLY A 136 -1.80 7.81 -14.43
C GLY A 136 -2.49 6.60 -13.81
N LYS A 137 -1.88 5.44 -14.05
CA LYS A 137 -2.43 4.14 -13.64
C LYS A 137 -2.55 4.03 -12.10
N GLN A 138 -1.51 4.46 -11.38
CA GLN A 138 -1.51 4.35 -9.93
C GLN A 138 -2.59 5.24 -9.31
N ALA A 139 -2.76 6.46 -9.80
CA ALA A 139 -3.81 7.34 -9.31
C ALA A 139 -5.20 6.73 -9.53
N LYS A 140 -5.39 6.09 -10.68
CA LYS A 140 -6.64 5.42 -11.01
C LYS A 140 -6.93 4.26 -10.05
N ILE A 141 -5.91 3.48 -9.72
CA ILE A 141 -6.01 2.37 -8.76
C ILE A 141 -6.37 2.92 -7.37
N LEU A 142 -5.70 3.96 -6.92
CA LEU A 142 -5.96 4.55 -5.61
C LEU A 142 -7.39 5.09 -5.51
N ARG A 143 -7.88 5.75 -6.56
CA ARG A 143 -9.27 6.22 -6.58
C ARG A 143 -10.27 5.06 -6.51
N ALA A 144 -9.96 3.95 -7.19
CA ALA A 144 -10.81 2.76 -7.14
C ALA A 144 -10.84 2.14 -5.74
N LEU A 145 -9.71 2.09 -5.06
CA LEU A 145 -9.63 1.58 -3.69
C LEU A 145 -10.44 2.45 -2.72
N LEU A 146 -10.34 3.76 -2.84
CA LEU A 146 -11.12 4.67 -2.01
C LEU A 146 -12.62 4.50 -2.26
N ALA A 147 -13.02 4.43 -3.52
CA ALA A 147 -14.43 4.22 -3.88
C ALA A 147 -14.97 2.91 -3.31
N LEU A 148 -14.14 1.86 -3.34
CA LEU A 148 -14.50 0.56 -2.75
C LEU A 148 -14.74 0.70 -1.25
N GLU A 149 -13.85 1.38 -0.53
CA GLU A 149 -14.02 1.57 0.90
C GLU A 149 -15.28 2.37 1.23
N GLN A 150 -15.57 3.40 0.46
CA GLN A 150 -16.78 4.20 0.67
C GLN A 150 -18.04 3.42 0.37
N ARG A 151 -17.98 2.47 -0.56
CA ARG A 151 -19.10 1.59 -0.87
C ARG A 151 -19.42 0.61 0.27
N TYR A 152 -18.39 0.10 0.95
CA TYR A 152 -18.53 -0.89 2.01
C TYR A 152 -18.40 -0.30 3.43
N LYS A 153 -18.37 1.01 3.52
CA LYS A 153 -18.24 1.74 4.78
C LYS A 153 -19.36 1.42 5.78
#